data_f19cbbdba96b70e36f74c4412a894206
#
_entry.id   f19cbbdba96b70e36f74c4412a894206
#
_cell.length_a   1.000
_cell.length_b   1.000
_cell.length_c   1.000
_cell.angle_alpha   90.00
_cell.angle_beta   90.00
_cell.angle_gamma   90.00
#
_symmetry.space_group_name_H-M   'P 1'
#
loop_
_entity.id
_entity.type
_entity.pdbx_description
1 polymer ?
#
loop_
_entity_poly.entity_id
_entity_poly.type
_entity_poly.pdbx_seq_one_letter_code
_entity_poly.pdbx_strand_id
1 'polypeptide(L)'
;MSKTLKSVDYGLEKIFEGAQDFLPLLGTDYVELYVGNAKQAAHFYKTAFGFQSLAYKGLETGSRDEVSYVLKQGKIRLVLTSPLNSKSPINDHLRKHGDGVKVIALWVDNATSAYNETIKRGAKSYFKPKTIKDEFGTITSSGIYTYGETVHVFVERKKYKGIFLPGYEKWDSDYNPPSSGLKFIDHIVGNVGWGQMDKWVKWYEDVMGFVNFLSFDDKQIHTEYSALMSKVMSNGNGRIKFPINEPAEAEKRSQIEEYLDFYEDCGVQHLAVATDDIIETVKQLRSNGVEFLPPPPSAYYEAIPTRLGDHMKLMKEDISALQELSILVDADEEGYLLQIFTKPIQDRPTLFFEIIQRMGAKGFGAGNFKALFESIEREQANRGTL
;
A
#
# COMPACT_ATOMS: atom_id res chain seq x y z
N MET A 1 -5.62 5.37 -36.60
CA MET A 1 -4.58 4.53 -35.96
C MET A 1 -5.06 4.24 -34.54
N SER A 2 -5.43 2.98 -34.25
CA SER A 2 -5.90 2.56 -32.92
C SER A 2 -4.75 2.68 -31.94
N LYS A 3 -4.85 3.59 -30.96
CA LYS A 3 -3.96 3.61 -29.81
C LYS A 3 -4.30 2.40 -28.92
N THR A 4 -3.54 1.34 -29.04
CA THR A 4 -3.61 0.22 -28.10
C THR A 4 -3.05 0.72 -26.76
N LEU A 5 -3.91 0.92 -25.75
CA LEU A 5 -3.46 1.22 -24.41
C LEU A 5 -2.66 0.02 -23.91
N LYS A 6 -1.43 0.28 -23.48
CA LYS A 6 -0.59 -0.72 -22.81
C LYS A 6 -0.77 -0.56 -21.30
N SER A 7 -0.69 -1.66 -20.55
CA SER A 7 -0.55 -1.59 -19.10
C SER A 7 0.60 -0.63 -18.77
N VAL A 8 0.39 0.26 -17.82
CA VAL A 8 1.38 1.30 -17.48
C VAL A 8 2.56 0.64 -16.78
N ASP A 9 3.60 0.34 -17.54
CA ASP A 9 4.93 0.20 -16.96
C ASP A 9 5.43 1.64 -16.73
N TYR A 10 5.45 2.07 -15.47
CA TYR A 10 5.92 3.42 -15.10
C TYR A 10 7.39 3.55 -15.50
N GLY A 11 7.62 3.90 -16.76
CA GLY A 11 8.94 4.17 -17.31
C GLY A 11 9.60 5.35 -16.59
N LEU A 12 10.91 5.29 -16.48
CA LEU A 12 11.81 6.19 -15.76
C LEU A 12 11.82 7.67 -16.22
N GLU A 13 10.92 8.13 -17.10
CA GLU A 13 11.21 9.29 -17.94
C GLU A 13 10.40 10.57 -17.73
N LYS A 14 9.47 10.64 -16.77
CA LYS A 14 8.80 11.92 -16.46
C LYS A 14 8.99 12.29 -15.00
N ILE A 15 9.87 13.25 -14.75
CA ILE A 15 9.91 14.01 -13.51
C ILE A 15 8.70 14.96 -13.56
N PHE A 16 7.82 14.89 -12.55
CA PHE A 16 6.72 15.85 -12.42
C PHE A 16 7.29 17.28 -12.33
N GLU A 17 6.64 18.22 -13.00
CA GLU A 17 7.02 19.61 -12.91
C GLU A 17 7.02 20.09 -11.45
N GLY A 18 8.10 20.70 -11.01
CA GLY A 18 8.30 21.13 -9.62
C GLY A 18 8.92 20.08 -8.68
N ALA A 19 9.07 18.81 -9.08
CA ALA A 19 9.74 17.82 -8.28
C ALA A 19 11.25 18.12 -8.15
N GLN A 20 11.75 18.07 -6.91
CA GLN A 20 13.18 18.23 -6.61
C GLN A 20 13.80 16.84 -6.37
N ASP A 21 14.50 16.31 -7.34
CA ASP A 21 15.08 14.96 -7.26
C ASP A 21 16.42 14.94 -6.48
N PHE A 22 16.40 15.42 -5.24
CA PHE A 22 17.53 15.31 -4.32
C PHE A 22 17.56 13.94 -3.58
N LEU A 23 16.50 13.14 -3.73
CA LEU A 23 16.34 11.83 -3.13
C LEU A 23 15.82 10.85 -4.21
N PRO A 24 16.69 10.41 -5.13
CA PRO A 24 16.29 9.46 -6.17
C PRO A 24 15.82 8.14 -5.58
N LEU A 25 14.53 7.84 -5.73
CA LEU A 25 13.90 6.61 -5.27
C LEU A 25 13.65 5.69 -6.46
N LEU A 26 14.17 4.47 -6.39
CA LEU A 26 14.10 3.48 -7.46
C LEU A 26 12.81 2.64 -7.41
N GLY A 27 12.12 2.63 -6.27
CA GLY A 27 10.88 1.91 -6.05
C GLY A 27 10.69 1.50 -4.59
N THR A 28 9.57 0.84 -4.32
CA THR A 28 9.34 0.17 -3.05
C THR A 28 10.17 -1.13 -3.01
N ASP A 29 11.02 -1.28 -2.00
CA ASP A 29 11.84 -2.47 -1.82
C ASP A 29 11.05 -3.60 -1.15
N TYR A 30 10.45 -3.31 0.01
CA TYR A 30 9.52 -4.20 0.72
C TYR A 30 8.60 -3.39 1.63
N VAL A 31 7.52 -4.02 2.08
CA VAL A 31 6.69 -3.54 3.18
C VAL A 31 6.76 -4.56 4.31
N GLU A 32 7.04 -4.09 5.52
CA GLU A 32 7.10 -4.94 6.70
C GLU A 32 5.91 -4.65 7.63
N LEU A 33 5.21 -5.73 7.97
CA LEU A 33 4.13 -5.73 8.94
C LEU A 33 4.63 -6.34 10.23
N TYR A 34 4.37 -5.66 11.34
CA TYR A 34 4.43 -6.30 12.64
C TYR A 34 3.11 -7.04 12.85
N VAL A 35 3.20 -8.33 13.18
CA VAL A 35 2.04 -9.21 13.31
C VAL A 35 2.16 -10.07 14.57
N GLY A 36 1.03 -10.41 15.16
CA GLY A 36 1.00 -11.20 16.40
C GLY A 36 1.55 -12.62 16.22
N ASN A 37 1.41 -13.20 15.03
CA ASN A 37 1.93 -14.52 14.68
C ASN A 37 2.38 -14.58 13.23
N ALA A 38 3.68 -14.34 12.99
CA ALA A 38 4.23 -14.27 11.65
C ALA A 38 4.08 -15.58 10.84
N LYS A 39 4.11 -16.73 11.50
CA LYS A 39 3.93 -18.03 10.83
C LYS A 39 2.51 -18.21 10.30
N GLN A 40 1.51 -17.84 11.09
CA GLN A 40 0.10 -17.90 10.67
C GLN A 40 -0.20 -16.84 9.63
N ALA A 41 0.27 -15.60 9.82
CA ALA A 41 0.13 -14.54 8.84
C ALA A 41 0.77 -14.91 7.49
N ALA A 42 1.99 -15.51 7.50
CA ALA A 42 2.64 -15.96 6.27
C ALA A 42 1.80 -17.04 5.55
N HIS A 43 1.20 -17.98 6.29
CA HIS A 43 0.30 -18.95 5.70
C HIS A 43 -0.94 -18.31 5.09
N PHE A 44 -1.56 -17.34 5.79
CA PHE A 44 -2.70 -16.59 5.28
C PHE A 44 -2.37 -15.87 3.96
N TYR A 45 -1.32 -15.05 3.92
CA TYR A 45 -0.96 -14.33 2.70
C TYR A 45 -0.55 -15.25 1.54
N LYS A 46 0.07 -16.39 1.84
CA LYS A 46 0.34 -17.42 0.82
C LYS A 46 -0.95 -18.00 0.27
N THR A 47 -1.83 -18.47 1.14
CA THR A 47 -3.05 -19.19 0.73
C THR A 47 -4.05 -18.23 0.10
N ALA A 48 -4.34 -17.11 0.74
CA ALA A 48 -5.37 -16.17 0.31
C ALA A 48 -4.93 -15.33 -0.90
N PHE A 49 -3.71 -14.79 -0.87
CA PHE A 49 -3.22 -13.86 -1.89
C PHE A 49 -2.28 -14.48 -2.93
N GLY A 50 -1.91 -15.75 -2.81
CA GLY A 50 -1.03 -16.40 -3.78
C GLY A 50 0.44 -15.98 -3.67
N PHE A 51 0.88 -15.48 -2.50
CA PHE A 51 2.29 -15.18 -2.28
C PHE A 51 3.11 -16.46 -2.14
N GLN A 52 4.37 -16.40 -2.54
CA GLN A 52 5.33 -17.49 -2.43
C GLN A 52 6.37 -17.20 -1.35
N SER A 53 6.89 -18.24 -0.74
CA SER A 53 7.99 -18.14 0.23
C SER A 53 9.25 -17.63 -0.46
N LEU A 54 9.94 -16.66 0.16
CA LEU A 54 11.21 -16.14 -0.33
C LEU A 54 12.34 -16.39 0.67
N ALA A 55 12.22 -15.83 1.88
CA ALA A 55 13.28 -15.88 2.86
C ALA A 55 12.70 -15.96 4.29
N TYR A 56 13.52 -16.37 5.21
CA TYR A 56 13.19 -16.56 6.62
C TYR A 56 14.34 -16.10 7.51
N LYS A 57 13.98 -15.51 8.65
CA LYS A 57 14.88 -15.22 9.75
C LYS A 57 14.19 -15.61 11.06
N GLY A 58 14.82 -16.42 11.88
CA GLY A 58 14.24 -16.89 13.13
C GLY A 58 15.23 -17.68 13.96
N LEU A 59 14.74 -18.59 14.80
CA LEU A 59 15.58 -19.37 15.72
C LEU A 59 16.65 -20.17 14.96
N GLU A 60 16.30 -20.74 13.83
CA GLU A 60 17.17 -21.57 12.99
C GLU A 60 18.30 -20.76 12.36
N THR A 61 18.07 -19.46 12.08
CA THR A 61 19.09 -18.54 11.54
C THR A 61 19.80 -17.72 12.63
N GLY A 62 19.62 -18.08 13.91
CA GLY A 62 20.28 -17.45 15.04
C GLY A 62 19.57 -16.23 15.64
N SER A 63 18.42 -15.80 15.12
CA SER A 63 17.60 -14.76 15.74
C SER A 63 16.96 -15.25 17.04
N ARG A 64 16.96 -14.41 18.09
CA ARG A 64 16.38 -14.76 19.40
C ARG A 64 15.28 -13.80 19.85
N ASP A 65 15.18 -12.64 19.22
CA ASP A 65 14.24 -11.59 19.61
C ASP A 65 13.03 -11.50 18.71
N GLU A 66 13.18 -11.88 17.43
CA GLU A 66 12.15 -11.77 16.41
C GLU A 66 12.24 -12.93 15.38
N VAL A 67 11.12 -13.21 14.77
CA VAL A 67 11.00 -14.09 13.61
C VAL A 67 10.36 -13.31 12.46
N SER A 68 10.92 -13.47 11.25
CA SER A 68 10.42 -12.80 10.06
C SER A 68 10.30 -13.78 8.88
N TYR A 69 9.15 -13.76 8.24
CA TYR A 69 8.87 -14.46 6.99
C TYR A 69 8.79 -13.46 5.86
N VAL A 70 9.56 -13.68 4.81
CA VAL A 70 9.53 -12.85 3.61
C VAL A 70 8.78 -13.59 2.52
N LEU A 71 7.73 -12.95 2.04
CA LEU A 71 6.89 -13.44 0.96
C LEU A 71 7.10 -12.60 -0.30
N LYS A 72 6.94 -13.22 -1.47
CA LYS A 72 7.10 -12.56 -2.77
C LYS A 72 5.97 -12.91 -3.72
N GLN A 73 5.49 -11.93 -4.45
CA GLN A 73 4.71 -12.11 -5.67
C GLN A 73 5.02 -10.96 -6.64
N GLY A 74 5.41 -11.29 -7.88
CA GLY A 74 5.90 -10.28 -8.82
C GLY A 74 7.08 -9.49 -8.24
N LYS A 75 6.94 -8.15 -8.17
CA LYS A 75 7.91 -7.24 -7.54
C LYS A 75 7.57 -6.94 -6.07
N ILE A 76 6.44 -7.45 -5.56
CA ILE A 76 6.01 -7.23 -4.18
C ILE A 76 6.83 -8.12 -3.25
N ARG A 77 7.33 -7.55 -2.16
CA ARG A 77 7.88 -8.28 -1.01
C ARG A 77 7.16 -7.83 0.25
N LEU A 78 6.53 -8.77 0.93
CA LEU A 78 5.95 -8.58 2.26
C LEU A 78 6.86 -9.25 3.29
N VAL A 79 7.20 -8.53 4.34
CA VAL A 79 7.92 -9.07 5.50
C VAL A 79 6.94 -9.11 6.65
N LEU A 80 6.79 -10.27 7.26
CA LEU A 80 5.89 -10.49 8.38
C LEU A 80 6.73 -10.83 9.59
N THR A 81 6.76 -9.93 10.58
CA THR A 81 7.65 -10.02 11.72
C THR A 81 6.87 -10.09 13.03
N SER A 82 7.21 -11.08 13.86
CA SER A 82 6.67 -11.26 15.20
C SER A 82 7.77 -11.30 16.26
N PRO A 83 7.49 -10.86 17.50
CA PRO A 83 8.42 -11.00 18.61
C PRO A 83 8.54 -12.48 19.04
N LEU A 84 9.73 -12.89 19.43
CA LEU A 84 9.99 -14.22 20.02
C LEU A 84 10.03 -14.21 21.55
N ASN A 85 10.08 -13.03 22.16
CA ASN A 85 10.10 -12.87 23.61
C ASN A 85 9.31 -11.63 24.05
N SER A 86 8.94 -11.62 25.34
CA SER A 86 8.10 -10.55 25.91
C SER A 86 8.82 -9.18 26.07
N LYS A 87 10.14 -9.13 25.90
CA LYS A 87 10.94 -7.90 26.02
C LYS A 87 11.13 -7.18 24.68
N SER A 88 10.73 -7.82 23.58
CA SER A 88 10.83 -7.20 22.26
C SER A 88 9.95 -5.94 22.16
N PRO A 89 10.46 -4.82 21.63
CA PRO A 89 9.67 -3.61 21.43
C PRO A 89 8.52 -3.79 20.43
N ILE A 90 8.53 -4.86 19.63
CA ILE A 90 7.43 -5.23 18.73
C ILE A 90 6.14 -5.48 19.54
N ASN A 91 6.24 -5.98 20.78
CA ASN A 91 5.07 -6.18 21.64
C ASN A 91 4.33 -4.88 21.97
N ASP A 92 5.06 -3.77 22.14
CA ASP A 92 4.43 -2.47 22.41
C ASP A 92 3.64 -1.99 21.21
N HIS A 93 4.19 -2.15 20.00
CA HIS A 93 3.47 -1.88 18.76
C HIS A 93 2.21 -2.74 18.64
N LEU A 94 2.33 -4.05 18.80
CA LEU A 94 1.19 -4.98 18.67
C LEU A 94 0.10 -4.74 19.72
N ARG A 95 0.48 -4.40 20.94
CA ARG A 95 -0.47 -4.06 22.01
C ARG A 95 -1.29 -2.81 21.66
N LYS A 96 -0.61 -1.78 21.14
CA LYS A 96 -1.23 -0.51 20.77
C LYS A 96 -2.03 -0.64 19.46
N HIS A 97 -1.40 -1.09 18.40
CA HIS A 97 -1.95 -1.03 17.05
C HIS A 97 -2.59 -2.31 16.54
N GLY A 98 -2.29 -3.47 17.14
CA GLY A 98 -2.54 -4.76 16.52
C GLY A 98 -1.57 -5.01 15.36
N ASP A 99 -1.95 -5.88 14.44
CA ASP A 99 -1.19 -6.14 13.23
C ASP A 99 -1.24 -4.91 12.30
N GLY A 100 -0.10 -4.47 11.78
CA GLY A 100 -0.06 -3.29 10.93
C GLY A 100 1.30 -3.06 10.26
N VAL A 101 1.33 -2.12 9.32
CA VAL A 101 2.55 -1.76 8.60
C VAL A 101 3.46 -0.94 9.50
N LYS A 102 4.65 -1.46 9.75
CA LYS A 102 5.72 -0.77 10.48
C LYS A 102 6.70 -0.08 9.53
N VAL A 103 7.09 -0.76 8.46
CA VAL A 103 8.14 -0.29 7.55
C VAL A 103 7.63 -0.22 6.11
N ILE A 104 7.86 0.93 5.49
CA ILE A 104 7.82 1.11 4.05
C ILE A 104 9.27 1.30 3.58
N ALA A 105 9.86 0.23 3.06
CA ALA A 105 11.24 0.27 2.60
C ALA A 105 11.35 0.74 1.16
N LEU A 106 12.25 1.68 0.93
CA LEU A 106 12.46 2.35 -0.35
C LEU A 106 13.84 2.00 -0.88
N TRP A 107 13.88 1.54 -2.11
CA TRP A 107 15.14 1.23 -2.78
C TRP A 107 15.83 2.51 -3.24
N VAL A 108 17.11 2.67 -2.88
CA VAL A 108 17.96 3.82 -3.20
C VAL A 108 19.33 3.38 -3.72
N ASP A 109 19.99 4.25 -4.49
CA ASP A 109 21.38 4.01 -4.91
C ASP A 109 22.38 4.24 -3.77
N ASN A 110 22.07 5.13 -2.81
CA ASN A 110 22.94 5.42 -1.66
C ASN A 110 22.12 5.73 -0.42
N ALA A 111 22.06 4.77 0.52
CA ALA A 111 21.27 4.89 1.75
C ALA A 111 21.84 5.92 2.74
N THR A 112 23.16 6.15 2.73
CA THR A 112 23.81 7.17 3.57
C THR A 112 23.46 8.57 3.09
N SER A 113 23.53 8.83 1.78
CA SER A 113 23.14 10.13 1.20
C SER A 113 21.65 10.40 1.42
N ALA A 114 20.78 9.40 1.20
CA ALA A 114 19.35 9.52 1.44
C ALA A 114 19.05 9.93 2.88
N TYR A 115 19.69 9.26 3.84
CA TYR A 115 19.55 9.59 5.26
C TYR A 115 20.05 11.01 5.58
N ASN A 116 21.27 11.36 5.18
CA ASN A 116 21.85 12.65 5.50
C ASN A 116 21.02 13.81 4.93
N GLU A 117 20.51 13.66 3.70
CA GLU A 117 19.69 14.69 3.07
C GLU A 117 18.34 14.84 3.77
N THR A 118 17.67 13.74 4.11
CA THR A 118 16.38 13.79 4.82
C THR A 118 16.53 14.32 6.25
N ILE A 119 17.57 13.95 6.99
CA ILE A 119 17.86 14.51 8.33
C ILE A 119 18.16 16.01 8.26
N LYS A 120 18.97 16.45 7.30
CA LYS A 120 19.26 17.88 7.07
C LYS A 120 17.98 18.69 6.82
N ARG A 121 16.95 18.05 6.23
CA ARG A 121 15.64 18.64 5.91
C ARG A 121 14.60 18.47 7.03
N GLY A 122 15.00 17.93 8.18
CA GLY A 122 14.15 17.87 9.37
C GLY A 122 13.50 16.51 9.65
N ALA A 123 13.90 15.43 8.97
CA ALA A 123 13.44 14.09 9.33
C ALA A 123 13.93 13.68 10.72
N LYS A 124 13.08 12.94 11.46
CA LYS A 124 13.47 12.29 12.71
C LYS A 124 14.14 10.94 12.41
N SER A 125 15.34 10.71 12.92
CA SER A 125 16.07 9.46 12.74
C SER A 125 15.35 8.29 13.41
N TYR A 126 15.14 7.20 12.66
CA TYR A 126 14.79 5.89 13.21
C TYR A 126 16.07 5.11 13.53
N PHE A 127 16.95 4.94 12.55
CA PHE A 127 18.31 4.46 12.78
C PHE A 127 19.28 5.05 11.73
N LYS A 128 20.52 5.27 12.17
CA LYS A 128 21.61 5.83 11.35
C LYS A 128 22.05 4.82 10.29
N PRO A 129 22.71 5.27 9.19
CA PRO A 129 23.25 4.37 8.19
C PRO A 129 24.08 3.25 8.79
N LYS A 130 23.72 2.02 8.47
CA LYS A 130 24.39 0.80 8.88
C LYS A 130 24.73 -0.06 7.66
N THR A 131 26.01 -0.39 7.53
CA THR A 131 26.50 -1.28 6.47
C THR A 131 26.77 -2.66 7.05
N ILE A 132 26.19 -3.68 6.44
CA ILE A 132 26.42 -5.09 6.78
C ILE A 132 27.03 -5.76 5.56
N LYS A 133 28.07 -6.55 5.80
CA LYS A 133 28.76 -7.36 4.80
C LYS A 133 28.67 -8.81 5.20
N ASP A 134 28.31 -9.68 4.26
CA ASP A 134 28.36 -11.13 4.35
C ASP A 134 28.95 -11.74 3.07
N GLU A 135 28.85 -13.05 2.91
CA GLU A 135 29.34 -13.79 1.75
C GLU A 135 28.64 -13.38 0.42
N PHE A 136 27.42 -12.82 0.49
CA PHE A 136 26.65 -12.39 -0.67
C PHE A 136 26.91 -10.94 -1.07
N GLY A 137 27.70 -10.21 -0.32
CA GLY A 137 28.06 -8.84 -0.62
C GLY A 137 27.79 -7.85 0.51
N THR A 138 27.36 -6.65 0.12
CA THR A 138 27.19 -5.54 1.07
C THR A 138 25.82 -4.90 0.90
N ILE A 139 25.11 -4.69 2.02
CA ILE A 139 23.91 -3.87 2.11
C ILE A 139 24.20 -2.69 3.04
N THR A 140 23.75 -1.51 2.62
CA THR A 140 23.66 -0.34 3.49
C THR A 140 22.19 0.03 3.65
N SER A 141 21.73 0.22 4.87
CA SER A 141 20.38 0.69 5.16
C SER A 141 20.37 1.78 6.22
N SER A 142 19.35 2.61 6.22
CA SER A 142 19.09 3.67 7.18
C SER A 142 17.60 3.91 7.29
N GLY A 143 17.13 4.60 8.34
CA GLY A 143 15.69 4.77 8.52
C GLY A 143 15.31 6.09 9.18
N ILE A 144 14.17 6.61 8.78
CA ILE A 144 13.55 7.82 9.33
C ILE A 144 12.09 7.54 9.69
N TYR A 145 11.58 8.25 10.69
CA TYR A 145 10.14 8.23 11.01
C TYR A 145 9.35 9.04 9.99
N THR A 146 8.13 8.58 9.72
CA THR A 146 7.07 9.35 9.07
C THR A 146 5.88 9.50 10.03
N TYR A 147 4.64 9.47 9.55
CA TYR A 147 3.46 9.63 10.41
C TYR A 147 3.31 8.46 11.41
N GLY A 148 2.84 8.80 12.61
CA GLY A 148 2.67 7.84 13.70
C GLY A 148 3.97 7.14 14.06
N GLU A 149 3.91 5.82 14.15
CA GLU A 149 5.07 4.96 14.36
C GLU A 149 5.61 4.31 13.08
N THR A 150 5.04 4.64 11.93
CA THR A 150 5.51 4.16 10.60
C THR A 150 6.88 4.74 10.28
N VAL A 151 7.72 3.97 9.59
CA VAL A 151 9.06 4.39 9.21
C VAL A 151 9.33 4.14 7.72
N HIS A 152 10.14 5.02 7.12
CA HIS A 152 10.78 4.77 5.84
C HIS A 152 12.19 4.23 6.06
N VAL A 153 12.49 3.09 5.44
CA VAL A 153 13.83 2.51 5.45
C VAL A 153 14.42 2.63 4.04
N PHE A 154 15.55 3.30 3.92
CA PHE A 154 16.31 3.38 2.68
C PHE A 154 17.21 2.16 2.56
N VAL A 155 17.13 1.45 1.43
CA VAL A 155 17.87 0.21 1.21
C VAL A 155 18.75 0.33 -0.04
N GLU A 156 20.07 0.30 0.16
CA GLU A 156 21.07 0.22 -0.90
C GLU A 156 21.52 -1.23 -1.07
N ARG A 157 20.98 -1.91 -2.11
CA ARG A 157 21.23 -3.34 -2.35
C ARG A 157 21.99 -3.67 -3.63
N LYS A 158 22.49 -2.66 -4.36
CA LYS A 158 23.16 -2.85 -5.66
C LYS A 158 24.35 -3.81 -5.60
N LYS A 159 25.03 -3.87 -4.45
CA LYS A 159 26.20 -4.72 -4.22
C LYS A 159 25.88 -5.99 -3.44
N TYR A 160 24.62 -6.36 -3.31
CA TYR A 160 24.17 -7.51 -2.56
C TYR A 160 23.44 -8.51 -3.46
N LYS A 161 23.86 -9.78 -3.39
CA LYS A 161 23.31 -10.89 -4.20
C LYS A 161 22.61 -11.96 -3.35
N GLY A 162 22.50 -11.73 -2.03
CA GLY A 162 21.76 -12.63 -1.15
C GLY A 162 20.26 -12.62 -1.43
N ILE A 163 19.56 -13.58 -0.84
CA ILE A 163 18.14 -13.84 -1.14
C ILE A 163 17.23 -12.65 -0.77
N PHE A 164 17.55 -11.93 0.32
CA PHE A 164 16.78 -10.78 0.78
C PHE A 164 17.66 -9.74 1.49
N LEU A 165 17.97 -9.93 2.75
CA LEU A 165 18.84 -9.10 3.60
C LEU A 165 19.80 -10.00 4.38
N PRO A 166 20.93 -9.49 4.90
CA PRO A 166 21.82 -10.25 5.77
C PRO A 166 21.09 -10.86 6.98
N GLY A 167 21.38 -12.10 7.31
CA GLY A 167 20.73 -12.84 8.38
C GLY A 167 19.42 -13.52 7.98
N TYR A 168 19.00 -13.37 6.73
CA TYR A 168 17.90 -14.14 6.15
C TYR A 168 18.44 -15.28 5.31
N GLU A 169 17.83 -16.45 5.46
CA GLU A 169 18.09 -17.61 4.64
C GLU A 169 16.95 -17.88 3.67
N LYS A 170 17.22 -18.61 2.61
CA LYS A 170 16.17 -19.03 1.67
C LYS A 170 15.12 -19.86 2.44
N TRP A 171 13.85 -19.51 2.25
CA TRP A 171 12.78 -20.29 2.83
C TRP A 171 12.24 -21.30 1.82
N ASP A 172 12.73 -22.53 1.90
CA ASP A 172 12.21 -23.66 1.14
C ASP A 172 10.96 -24.19 1.85
N SER A 173 9.80 -23.93 1.26
CA SER A 173 8.50 -24.35 1.77
C SER A 173 7.89 -25.36 0.81
N ASP A 174 7.37 -26.47 1.35
CA ASP A 174 6.65 -27.50 0.59
C ASP A 174 5.34 -26.97 -0.01
N TYR A 175 4.83 -25.85 0.51
CA TYR A 175 3.62 -25.20 0.02
C TYR A 175 3.94 -23.82 -0.58
N ASN A 176 3.87 -23.75 -1.89
CA ASN A 176 3.91 -22.48 -2.65
C ASN A 176 2.74 -22.48 -3.64
N PRO A 177 1.65 -21.74 -3.35
CA PRO A 177 0.47 -21.69 -4.20
C PRO A 177 0.78 -20.99 -5.54
N PRO A 178 -0.06 -21.17 -6.56
CA PRO A 178 0.05 -20.38 -7.78
C PRO A 178 -0.12 -18.88 -7.46
N SER A 179 0.56 -18.04 -8.26
CA SER A 179 0.41 -16.58 -8.18
C SER A 179 -1.01 -16.17 -8.58
N SER A 180 -1.60 -15.24 -7.84
CA SER A 180 -2.89 -14.62 -8.19
C SER A 180 -2.79 -13.49 -9.21
N GLY A 181 -1.59 -13.22 -9.75
CA GLY A 181 -1.38 -12.19 -10.76
C GLY A 181 -0.97 -10.81 -10.21
N LEU A 182 -0.73 -10.67 -8.91
CA LEU A 182 -0.26 -9.42 -8.30
C LEU A 182 1.18 -9.12 -8.71
N LYS A 183 1.45 -7.87 -9.12
CA LYS A 183 2.71 -7.52 -9.79
C LYS A 183 3.62 -6.61 -8.96
N PHE A 184 3.10 -5.50 -8.48
CA PHE A 184 3.86 -4.50 -7.71
C PHE A 184 2.91 -3.68 -6.83
N ILE A 185 3.45 -2.93 -5.88
CA ILE A 185 2.70 -1.98 -5.05
C ILE A 185 2.55 -0.70 -5.87
N ASP A 186 1.31 -0.36 -6.22
CA ASP A 186 0.97 0.85 -6.98
C ASP A 186 1.06 2.10 -6.11
N HIS A 187 0.45 2.04 -4.91
CA HIS A 187 0.49 3.11 -3.92
C HIS A 187 0.25 2.57 -2.50
N ILE A 188 0.56 3.38 -1.50
CA ILE A 188 0.39 3.07 -0.08
C ILE A 188 -0.30 4.26 0.59
N VAL A 189 -1.46 4.03 1.17
CA VAL A 189 -2.29 5.08 1.75
C VAL A 189 -2.09 5.18 3.25
N GLY A 190 -1.82 6.39 3.73
CA GLY A 190 -1.71 6.71 5.15
C GLY A 190 -2.91 7.49 5.65
N ASN A 191 -3.42 7.13 6.83
CA ASN A 191 -4.38 7.91 7.58
C ASN A 191 -3.68 8.71 8.66
N VAL A 192 -4.02 10.00 8.74
CA VAL A 192 -3.49 10.92 9.75
C VAL A 192 -4.64 11.57 10.55
N GLY A 193 -4.33 12.11 11.72
CA GLY A 193 -5.32 12.74 12.59
C GLY A 193 -5.85 14.08 12.03
N TRP A 194 -6.88 14.61 12.67
CA TRP A 194 -7.50 15.89 12.36
C TRP A 194 -6.47 17.02 12.23
N GLY A 195 -6.53 17.76 11.12
CA GLY A 195 -5.65 18.90 10.82
C GLY A 195 -4.18 18.51 10.58
N GLN A 196 -3.87 17.23 10.36
CA GLN A 196 -2.50 16.79 10.17
C GLN A 196 -2.11 16.52 8.71
N MET A 197 -3.07 16.47 7.78
CA MET A 197 -2.80 16.18 6.36
C MET A 197 -1.81 17.17 5.77
N ASP A 198 -2.06 18.48 5.90
CA ASP A 198 -1.20 19.53 5.34
C ASP A 198 0.21 19.52 5.96
N LYS A 199 0.32 19.19 7.25
CA LYS A 199 1.62 18.99 7.92
C LYS A 199 2.42 17.87 7.27
N TRP A 200 1.78 16.72 6.97
CA TRP A 200 2.46 15.58 6.38
C TRP A 200 2.69 15.75 4.88
N VAL A 201 1.80 16.41 4.16
CA VAL A 201 2.02 16.85 2.77
C VAL A 201 3.28 17.70 2.70
N LYS A 202 3.35 18.75 3.52
CA LYS A 202 4.54 19.60 3.58
C LYS A 202 5.79 18.86 4.00
N TRP A 203 5.69 17.91 4.91
CA TRP A 203 6.83 17.07 5.30
C TRP A 203 7.34 16.24 4.11
N TYR A 204 6.45 15.62 3.31
CA TYR A 204 6.86 14.88 2.12
C TYR A 204 7.48 15.79 1.05
N GLU A 205 6.98 17.00 0.89
CA GLU A 205 7.59 18.01 -0.01
C GLU A 205 8.98 18.39 0.46
N ASP A 206 9.10 18.87 1.69
CA ASP A 206 10.33 19.44 2.23
C ASP A 206 11.42 18.37 2.45
N VAL A 207 11.03 17.20 2.99
CA VAL A 207 11.96 16.16 3.43
C VAL A 207 12.26 15.13 2.35
N MET A 208 11.24 14.73 1.59
CA MET A 208 11.37 13.67 0.59
C MET A 208 11.43 14.19 -0.85
N GLY A 209 11.19 15.48 -1.09
CA GLY A 209 11.15 16.08 -2.42
C GLY A 209 9.95 15.63 -3.28
N PHE A 210 8.90 15.15 -2.64
CA PHE A 210 7.68 14.76 -3.32
C PHE A 210 6.89 16.00 -3.77
N VAL A 211 6.00 15.80 -4.71
CA VAL A 211 5.04 16.80 -5.14
C VAL A 211 3.63 16.37 -4.81
N ASN A 212 2.76 17.34 -4.52
CA ASN A 212 1.33 17.07 -4.42
C ASN A 212 0.78 16.89 -5.85
N PHE A 213 0.50 15.65 -6.19
CA PHE A 213 0.07 15.24 -7.53
C PHE A 213 -1.44 15.44 -7.75
N LEU A 214 -2.24 15.13 -6.73
CA LEU A 214 -3.70 15.27 -6.73
C LEU A 214 -4.17 15.70 -5.33
N SER A 215 -5.25 16.44 -5.30
CA SER A 215 -5.93 16.82 -4.05
C SER A 215 -7.43 16.63 -4.21
N PHE A 216 -8.05 16.11 -3.17
CA PHE A 216 -9.49 15.92 -3.07
C PHE A 216 -9.97 16.53 -1.76
N ASP A 217 -10.97 17.39 -1.84
CA ASP A 217 -11.60 18.02 -0.69
C ASP A 217 -12.82 17.23 -0.20
N ASP A 218 -13.36 17.64 0.95
CA ASP A 218 -14.55 17.06 1.56
C ASP A 218 -15.82 17.17 0.70
N LYS A 219 -15.87 18.10 -0.25
CA LYS A 219 -16.97 18.22 -1.21
C LYS A 219 -16.89 17.19 -2.34
N GLN A 220 -15.70 16.73 -2.65
CA GLN A 220 -15.44 15.71 -3.66
C GLN A 220 -15.53 14.29 -3.09
N ILE A 221 -15.16 14.12 -1.80
CA ILE A 221 -15.17 12.84 -1.11
C ILE A 221 -16.12 12.88 0.09
N HIS A 222 -17.41 12.74 -0.18
CA HIS A 222 -18.44 12.66 0.85
C HIS A 222 -19.60 11.75 0.44
N THR A 223 -20.30 11.25 1.45
CA THR A 223 -21.63 10.64 1.35
C THR A 223 -22.65 11.51 2.10
N GLU A 224 -23.85 10.99 2.33
CA GLU A 224 -24.81 11.60 3.25
C GLU A 224 -24.30 11.62 4.70
N TYR A 225 -23.44 10.65 5.07
CA TYR A 225 -23.07 10.40 6.47
C TYR A 225 -21.64 10.77 6.82
N SER A 226 -20.69 10.55 5.95
CA SER A 226 -19.28 10.76 6.25
C SER A 226 -18.50 11.48 5.14
N ALA A 227 -17.38 12.09 5.51
CA ALA A 227 -16.48 12.77 4.60
C ALA A 227 -15.02 12.57 4.98
N LEU A 228 -14.10 12.77 4.02
CA LEU A 228 -12.67 12.86 4.26
C LEU A 228 -12.01 13.79 3.26
N MET A 229 -10.78 14.18 3.55
CA MET A 229 -9.89 14.87 2.63
C MET A 229 -8.70 13.97 2.29
N SER A 230 -8.21 14.06 1.06
CA SER A 230 -7.06 13.28 0.60
C SER A 230 -6.13 14.09 -0.29
N LYS A 231 -4.82 13.96 -0.06
CA LYS A 231 -3.79 14.52 -0.95
C LYS A 231 -2.79 13.45 -1.32
N VAL A 232 -2.50 13.34 -2.60
CA VAL A 232 -1.60 12.32 -3.15
C VAL A 232 -0.21 12.90 -3.34
N MET A 233 0.73 12.41 -2.56
CA MET A 233 2.15 12.74 -2.70
C MET A 233 2.83 11.77 -3.64
N SER A 234 3.61 12.28 -4.59
CA SER A 234 4.35 11.45 -5.54
C SER A 234 5.80 11.89 -5.65
N ASN A 235 6.71 10.92 -5.76
CA ASN A 235 8.09 11.23 -6.12
C ASN A 235 8.18 11.65 -7.60
N GLY A 236 9.31 12.28 -7.98
CA GLY A 236 9.47 12.92 -9.28
C GLY A 236 9.18 12.05 -10.51
N ASN A 237 9.43 10.75 -10.44
CA ASN A 237 9.17 9.83 -11.55
C ASN A 237 7.83 9.09 -11.47
N GLY A 238 6.99 9.37 -10.47
CA GLY A 238 5.65 8.79 -10.31
C GLY A 238 5.61 7.33 -9.87
N ARG A 239 6.74 6.72 -9.52
CA ARG A 239 6.80 5.30 -9.10
C ARG A 239 6.29 5.07 -7.70
N ILE A 240 6.44 6.05 -6.83
CA ILE A 240 6.05 5.97 -5.43
C ILE A 240 5.00 7.03 -5.18
N LYS A 241 3.84 6.59 -4.74
CA LYS A 241 2.69 7.42 -4.43
C LYS A 241 2.19 7.12 -3.04
N PHE A 242 2.01 8.16 -2.25
CA PHE A 242 1.46 8.09 -0.91
C PHE A 242 0.27 9.03 -0.78
N PRO A 243 -0.96 8.55 -1.01
CA PRO A 243 -2.15 9.26 -0.58
C PRO A 243 -2.16 9.41 0.94
N ILE A 244 -2.50 10.60 1.42
CA ILE A 244 -2.60 10.95 2.84
C ILE A 244 -4.02 11.42 3.08
N ASN A 245 -4.74 10.72 3.94
CA ASN A 245 -6.12 11.00 4.28
C ASN A 245 -6.23 11.55 5.70
N GLU A 246 -7.12 12.52 5.88
CA GLU A 246 -7.58 12.94 7.20
C GLU A 246 -9.11 12.96 7.27
N PRO A 247 -9.70 12.85 8.48
CA PRO A 247 -11.15 12.99 8.65
C PRO A 247 -11.62 14.37 8.23
N ALA A 248 -12.89 14.47 7.80
CA ALA A 248 -13.56 15.73 7.58
C ALA A 248 -14.87 15.78 8.38
N GLU A 249 -15.38 16.97 8.67
CA GLU A 249 -16.63 17.14 9.42
C GLU A 249 -17.82 16.56 8.64
N ALA A 250 -18.61 15.72 9.31
CA ALA A 250 -19.77 15.05 8.76
C ALA A 250 -20.79 14.69 9.87
N GLU A 251 -21.96 14.18 9.49
CA GLU A 251 -22.98 13.78 10.47
C GLU A 251 -22.61 12.55 11.29
N LYS A 252 -21.84 11.64 10.70
CA LYS A 252 -21.40 10.41 11.31
C LYS A 252 -19.89 10.23 11.21
N ARG A 253 -19.41 9.29 11.98
CA ARG A 253 -18.01 8.93 12.06
C ARG A 253 -17.47 8.40 10.73
N SER A 254 -16.40 9.00 10.23
CA SER A 254 -15.74 8.55 9.01
C SER A 254 -14.94 7.26 9.24
N GLN A 255 -14.67 6.54 8.16
CA GLN A 255 -13.75 5.40 8.17
C GLN A 255 -12.33 5.75 8.65
N ILE A 256 -11.91 7.01 8.48
CA ILE A 256 -10.59 7.46 8.93
C ILE A 256 -10.58 7.57 10.45
N GLU A 257 -11.64 8.10 11.04
CA GLU A 257 -11.79 8.14 12.51
C GLU A 257 -11.88 6.75 13.12
N GLU A 258 -12.65 5.83 12.48
CA GLU A 258 -12.68 4.43 12.89
C GLU A 258 -11.28 3.82 12.90
N TYR A 259 -10.51 4.03 11.81
CA TYR A 259 -9.12 3.59 11.73
C TYR A 259 -8.27 4.15 12.86
N LEU A 260 -8.29 5.47 13.07
CA LEU A 260 -7.47 6.15 14.08
C LEU A 260 -7.75 5.65 15.50
N ASP A 261 -9.01 5.31 15.81
CA ASP A 261 -9.38 4.80 17.11
C ASP A 261 -8.93 3.36 17.34
N PHE A 262 -9.10 2.48 16.35
CA PHE A 262 -8.69 1.08 16.48
C PHE A 262 -7.17 0.89 16.34
N TYR A 263 -6.51 1.73 15.54
CA TYR A 263 -5.04 1.72 15.41
C TYR A 263 -4.35 2.52 16.51
N GLU A 264 -5.10 3.39 17.21
CA GLU A 264 -4.63 4.28 18.29
C GLU A 264 -3.54 5.27 17.86
N ASP A 265 -3.38 5.55 16.57
CA ASP A 265 -2.46 6.54 15.98
C ASP A 265 -2.69 6.68 14.45
N CYS A 266 -1.85 7.53 13.82
CA CYS A 266 -1.67 7.56 12.38
C CYS A 266 -0.98 6.27 11.90
N GLY A 267 -1.31 5.82 10.70
CA GLY A 267 -0.68 4.62 10.13
C GLY A 267 -1.11 4.33 8.70
N VAL A 268 -0.68 3.19 8.16
CA VAL A 268 -1.04 2.76 6.82
C VAL A 268 -2.43 2.14 6.80
N GLN A 269 -3.33 2.73 6.01
CA GLN A 269 -4.69 2.25 5.84
C GLN A 269 -4.76 1.08 4.86
N HIS A 270 -4.16 1.22 3.67
CA HIS A 270 -4.17 0.15 2.68
C HIS A 270 -2.94 0.12 1.78
N LEU A 271 -2.72 -1.04 1.21
CA LEU A 271 -1.75 -1.30 0.17
C LEU A 271 -2.50 -1.55 -1.14
N ALA A 272 -2.32 -0.67 -2.12
CA ALA A 272 -2.84 -0.90 -3.46
C ALA A 272 -1.84 -1.70 -4.27
N VAL A 273 -2.28 -2.84 -4.77
CA VAL A 273 -1.44 -3.78 -5.52
C VAL A 273 -1.95 -3.94 -6.94
N ALA A 274 -1.05 -3.77 -7.89
CA ALA A 274 -1.37 -3.77 -9.31
C ALA A 274 -1.48 -5.19 -9.89
N THR A 275 -2.39 -5.36 -10.84
CA THR A 275 -2.51 -6.55 -11.69
C THR A 275 -2.71 -6.14 -13.16
N ASP A 276 -2.45 -7.07 -14.09
CA ASP A 276 -2.75 -6.88 -15.51
C ASP A 276 -4.13 -7.44 -15.90
N ASP A 277 -4.73 -8.30 -15.07
CA ASP A 277 -6.04 -8.91 -15.26
C ASP A 277 -6.77 -8.96 -13.92
N ILE A 278 -7.55 -7.91 -13.65
CA ILE A 278 -8.25 -7.78 -12.38
C ILE A 278 -9.38 -8.79 -12.24
N ILE A 279 -10.01 -9.17 -13.36
CA ILE A 279 -11.12 -10.15 -13.36
C ILE A 279 -10.60 -11.50 -12.88
N GLU A 280 -9.54 -12.00 -13.49
CA GLU A 280 -8.97 -13.29 -13.12
C GLU A 280 -8.35 -13.25 -11.72
N THR A 281 -7.62 -12.17 -11.39
CA THR A 281 -7.06 -11.95 -10.05
C THR A 281 -8.15 -12.01 -8.98
N VAL A 282 -9.25 -11.26 -9.14
CA VAL A 282 -10.34 -11.20 -8.14
C VAL A 282 -11.07 -12.55 -8.02
N LYS A 283 -11.32 -13.25 -9.13
CA LYS A 283 -11.87 -14.61 -9.10
C LYS A 283 -11.02 -15.54 -8.26
N GLN A 284 -9.71 -15.54 -8.49
CA GLN A 284 -8.78 -16.39 -7.74
C GLN A 284 -8.73 -15.98 -6.25
N LEU A 285 -8.64 -14.68 -5.94
CA LEU A 285 -8.62 -14.21 -4.55
C LEU A 285 -9.91 -14.61 -3.81
N ARG A 286 -11.09 -14.46 -4.45
CA ARG A 286 -12.37 -14.91 -3.88
C ARG A 286 -12.40 -16.42 -3.66
N SER A 287 -11.94 -17.20 -4.63
CA SER A 287 -11.87 -18.66 -4.50
C SER A 287 -10.94 -19.13 -3.37
N ASN A 288 -9.93 -18.31 -3.04
CA ASN A 288 -9.01 -18.52 -1.93
C ASN A 288 -9.55 -18.00 -0.58
N GLY A 289 -10.77 -17.43 -0.55
CA GLY A 289 -11.42 -16.96 0.68
C GLY A 289 -11.12 -15.49 1.04
N VAL A 290 -10.56 -14.68 0.13
CA VAL A 290 -10.44 -13.24 0.36
C VAL A 290 -11.81 -12.59 0.30
N GLU A 291 -12.18 -11.89 1.36
CA GLU A 291 -13.42 -11.12 1.42
C GLU A 291 -13.22 -9.70 0.90
N PHE A 292 -14.17 -9.23 0.10
CA PHE A 292 -14.18 -7.87 -0.44
C PHE A 292 -15.33 -7.06 0.16
N LEU A 293 -15.22 -5.74 0.08
CA LEU A 293 -16.29 -4.83 0.48
C LEU A 293 -17.60 -5.13 -0.28
N PRO A 294 -18.77 -4.82 0.30
CA PRO A 294 -20.07 -5.02 -0.35
C PRO A 294 -20.14 -4.31 -1.71
N PRO A 295 -20.84 -4.93 -2.70
CA PRO A 295 -20.98 -4.35 -4.04
C PRO A 295 -21.70 -2.99 -4.00
N PRO A 296 -21.38 -2.07 -4.92
CA PRO A 296 -22.19 -0.88 -5.13
C PRO A 296 -23.58 -1.28 -5.70
N PRO A 297 -24.57 -0.38 -5.65
CA PRO A 297 -25.86 -0.58 -6.27
C PRO A 297 -25.76 -0.85 -7.78
N SER A 298 -26.71 -1.60 -8.36
CA SER A 298 -26.72 -1.91 -9.81
C SER A 298 -26.68 -0.66 -10.69
N ALA A 299 -27.32 0.44 -10.24
CA ALA A 299 -27.30 1.73 -10.94
C ALA A 299 -25.88 2.28 -11.16
N TYR A 300 -24.91 1.90 -10.32
CA TYR A 300 -23.50 2.25 -10.52
C TYR A 300 -22.97 1.69 -11.86
N TYR A 301 -23.24 0.41 -12.15
CA TYR A 301 -22.79 -0.25 -13.37
C TYR A 301 -23.56 0.22 -14.61
N GLU A 302 -24.85 0.52 -14.47
CA GLU A 302 -25.67 1.10 -15.53
C GLU A 302 -25.16 2.49 -15.96
N ALA A 303 -24.59 3.24 -15.04
CA ALA A 303 -24.03 4.57 -15.30
C ALA A 303 -22.61 4.55 -15.94
N ILE A 304 -21.90 3.40 -15.95
CA ILE A 304 -20.52 3.30 -16.47
C ILE A 304 -20.41 3.83 -17.91
N PRO A 305 -21.28 3.45 -18.88
CA PRO A 305 -21.14 3.94 -20.25
C PRO A 305 -21.19 5.46 -20.35
N THR A 306 -22.07 6.11 -19.58
CA THR A 306 -22.18 7.56 -19.56
C THR A 306 -20.98 8.21 -18.87
N ARG A 307 -20.48 7.64 -17.78
CA ARG A 307 -19.32 8.16 -17.02
C ARG A 307 -18.01 8.04 -17.79
N LEU A 308 -17.79 6.93 -18.48
CA LEU A 308 -16.58 6.69 -19.25
C LEU A 308 -16.59 7.39 -20.62
N GLY A 309 -17.76 7.68 -21.20
CA GLY A 309 -17.86 8.35 -22.49
C GLY A 309 -17.02 7.66 -23.57
N ASP A 310 -16.09 8.40 -24.19
CA ASP A 310 -15.23 7.84 -25.23
C ASP A 310 -14.26 6.74 -24.77
N HIS A 311 -13.92 6.66 -23.47
CA HIS A 311 -13.08 5.61 -22.93
C HIS A 311 -13.74 4.22 -22.98
N MET A 312 -15.09 4.16 -23.10
CA MET A 312 -15.81 2.88 -23.36
C MET A 312 -15.29 2.15 -24.59
N LYS A 313 -14.84 2.87 -25.62
CA LYS A 313 -14.29 2.29 -26.85
C LYS A 313 -12.94 1.61 -26.64
N LEU A 314 -12.27 1.94 -25.55
CA LEU A 314 -10.94 1.43 -25.17
C LEU A 314 -11.04 0.32 -24.12
N MET A 315 -12.17 0.24 -23.43
CA MET A 315 -12.40 -0.76 -22.39
C MET A 315 -12.56 -2.17 -23.03
N LYS A 316 -11.85 -3.13 -22.45
CA LYS A 316 -11.82 -4.52 -22.94
C LYS A 316 -12.67 -5.43 -22.07
N GLU A 317 -12.87 -5.05 -20.83
CA GLU A 317 -13.57 -5.82 -19.81
C GLU A 317 -15.09 -5.70 -20.01
N ASP A 318 -15.79 -6.82 -19.84
CA ASP A 318 -17.25 -6.85 -19.88
C ASP A 318 -17.82 -6.28 -18.57
N ILE A 319 -18.74 -5.30 -18.71
CA ILE A 319 -19.41 -4.66 -17.56
C ILE A 319 -20.15 -5.69 -16.70
N SER A 320 -20.74 -6.72 -17.30
CA SER A 320 -21.44 -7.76 -16.54
C SER A 320 -20.49 -8.58 -15.67
N ALA A 321 -19.28 -8.88 -16.16
CA ALA A 321 -18.25 -9.55 -15.37
C ALA A 321 -17.71 -8.65 -14.25
N LEU A 322 -17.56 -7.34 -14.50
CA LEU A 322 -17.15 -6.38 -13.46
C LEU A 322 -18.22 -6.26 -12.37
N GLN A 323 -19.50 -6.24 -12.76
CA GLN A 323 -20.61 -6.20 -11.80
C GLN A 323 -20.68 -7.48 -10.95
N GLU A 324 -20.56 -8.66 -11.57
CA GLU A 324 -20.54 -9.95 -10.87
C GLU A 324 -19.45 -9.99 -9.78
N LEU A 325 -18.28 -9.43 -10.09
CA LEU A 325 -17.13 -9.41 -9.20
C LEU A 325 -17.07 -8.16 -8.29
N SER A 326 -18.01 -7.22 -8.45
CA SER A 326 -18.05 -5.96 -7.68
C SER A 326 -16.84 -5.03 -7.94
N ILE A 327 -16.28 -5.08 -9.15
CA ILE A 327 -15.13 -4.28 -9.55
C ILE A 327 -15.61 -2.89 -9.97
N LEU A 328 -15.00 -1.86 -9.42
CA LEU A 328 -15.27 -0.46 -9.72
C LEU A 328 -14.47 0.01 -10.93
N VAL A 329 -15.03 0.94 -11.68
CA VAL A 329 -14.44 1.49 -12.92
C VAL A 329 -14.43 3.01 -12.84
N ASP A 330 -13.31 3.63 -13.19
CA ASP A 330 -13.21 5.08 -13.38
C ASP A 330 -12.29 5.42 -14.55
N ALA A 331 -12.32 6.68 -14.99
CA ALA A 331 -11.47 7.18 -16.07
C ALA A 331 -10.95 8.57 -15.77
N ASP A 332 -9.79 8.88 -16.34
CA ASP A 332 -9.21 10.21 -16.40
C ASP A 332 -8.84 10.55 -17.87
N GLU A 333 -8.16 11.68 -18.09
CA GLU A 333 -7.79 12.11 -19.45
C GLU A 333 -6.89 11.11 -20.19
N GLU A 334 -6.11 10.32 -19.49
CA GLU A 334 -5.12 9.41 -20.05
C GLU A 334 -5.66 7.99 -20.29
N GLY A 335 -6.75 7.59 -19.61
CA GLY A 335 -7.30 6.25 -19.77
C GLY A 335 -8.34 5.88 -18.71
N TYR A 336 -8.47 4.58 -18.44
CA TYR A 336 -9.36 4.09 -17.39
C TYR A 336 -8.61 3.21 -16.39
N LEU A 337 -9.22 3.01 -15.23
CA LEU A 337 -8.73 2.15 -14.18
C LEU A 337 -9.87 1.29 -13.63
N LEU A 338 -9.50 0.13 -13.12
CA LEU A 338 -10.36 -0.82 -12.45
C LEU A 338 -9.84 -1.05 -11.05
N GLN A 339 -10.71 -1.09 -10.03
CA GLN A 339 -10.30 -1.25 -8.65
C GLN A 339 -11.35 -1.97 -7.80
N ILE A 340 -10.88 -2.69 -6.80
CA ILE A 340 -11.73 -3.31 -5.79
C ILE A 340 -10.96 -3.37 -4.46
N PHE A 341 -11.68 -3.34 -3.35
CA PHE A 341 -11.13 -3.26 -2.01
C PHE A 341 -11.54 -4.47 -1.18
N THR A 342 -10.58 -5.05 -0.48
CA THR A 342 -10.88 -6.11 0.49
C THR A 342 -11.55 -5.52 1.72
N LYS A 343 -12.27 -6.34 2.49
CA LYS A 343 -12.52 -6.03 3.88
C LYS A 343 -11.20 -5.91 4.64
N PRO A 344 -11.18 -5.30 5.84
CA PRO A 344 -10.02 -5.39 6.72
C PRO A 344 -9.56 -6.84 6.85
N ILE A 345 -8.25 -7.07 6.75
CA ILE A 345 -7.67 -8.41 6.73
C ILE A 345 -7.35 -8.96 8.13
N GLN A 346 -7.73 -8.23 9.14
CA GLN A 346 -7.55 -8.54 10.56
C GLN A 346 -8.78 -8.09 11.35
N ASP A 347 -8.87 -8.50 12.63
CA ASP A 347 -10.04 -8.22 13.47
C ASP A 347 -10.26 -6.73 13.73
N ARG A 348 -9.16 -5.94 13.91
CA ARG A 348 -9.27 -4.49 13.98
C ARG A 348 -9.55 -3.94 12.57
N PRO A 349 -10.53 -3.05 12.36
CA PRO A 349 -10.88 -2.50 11.04
C PRO A 349 -9.84 -1.45 10.61
N THR A 350 -8.60 -1.88 10.38
CA THR A 350 -7.45 -1.01 10.09
C THR A 350 -6.90 -1.26 8.69
N LEU A 351 -6.04 -2.28 8.50
CA LEU A 351 -5.36 -2.53 7.24
C LEU A 351 -6.24 -3.34 6.27
N PHE A 352 -6.33 -2.90 5.01
CA PHE A 352 -6.92 -3.66 3.91
C PHE A 352 -6.08 -3.56 2.63
N PHE A 353 -6.48 -4.27 1.57
CA PHE A 353 -5.83 -4.21 0.26
C PHE A 353 -6.78 -3.64 -0.79
N GLU A 354 -6.19 -2.91 -1.72
CA GLU A 354 -6.80 -2.56 -2.99
C GLU A 354 -6.17 -3.39 -4.09
N ILE A 355 -6.97 -3.96 -4.98
CA ILE A 355 -6.50 -4.55 -6.24
C ILE A 355 -6.81 -3.55 -7.34
N ILE A 356 -5.80 -3.15 -8.09
CA ILE A 356 -5.93 -2.12 -9.11
C ILE A 356 -5.35 -2.58 -10.46
N GLN A 357 -6.08 -2.29 -11.53
CA GLN A 357 -5.60 -2.41 -12.92
C GLN A 357 -5.70 -1.05 -13.59
N ARG A 358 -4.59 -0.58 -14.17
CA ARG A 358 -4.53 0.69 -14.88
C ARG A 358 -4.38 0.48 -16.37
N MET A 359 -5.26 1.08 -17.14
CA MET A 359 -5.23 1.09 -18.59
C MET A 359 -5.00 2.54 -19.08
N GLY A 360 -3.82 3.07 -18.78
CA GLY A 360 -3.42 4.43 -19.11
C GLY A 360 -3.69 5.46 -18.00
N ALA A 361 -4.73 5.28 -17.21
CA ALA A 361 -5.12 6.22 -16.16
C ALA A 361 -4.02 6.41 -15.10
N LYS A 362 -3.83 7.65 -14.68
CA LYS A 362 -2.91 8.06 -13.60
C LYS A 362 -3.64 8.46 -12.33
N GLY A 363 -4.95 8.69 -12.42
CA GLY A 363 -5.81 9.08 -11.30
C GLY A 363 -5.98 8.00 -10.24
N PHE A 364 -6.85 8.26 -9.27
CA PHE A 364 -7.12 7.40 -8.12
C PHE A 364 -8.59 7.00 -8.00
N GLY A 365 -9.35 7.07 -9.08
CA GLY A 365 -10.74 6.66 -9.09
C GLY A 365 -11.67 7.64 -8.37
N ALA A 366 -11.53 8.94 -8.61
CA ALA A 366 -12.37 9.96 -7.99
C ALA A 366 -13.87 9.71 -8.16
N GLY A 367 -14.28 9.21 -9.35
CA GLY A 367 -15.66 8.82 -9.63
C GLY A 367 -16.13 7.58 -8.86
N ASN A 368 -15.24 6.84 -8.23
CA ASN A 368 -15.53 5.66 -7.43
C ASN A 368 -15.62 5.97 -5.93
N PHE A 369 -15.17 7.13 -5.47
CA PHE A 369 -15.11 7.45 -4.04
C PHE A 369 -16.46 7.28 -3.35
N LYS A 370 -17.53 7.83 -3.93
CA LYS A 370 -18.87 7.68 -3.35
C LYS A 370 -19.26 6.22 -3.16
N ALA A 371 -19.08 5.39 -4.18
CA ALA A 371 -19.43 3.95 -4.13
C ALA A 371 -18.57 3.19 -3.11
N LEU A 372 -17.27 3.53 -3.02
CA LEU A 372 -16.36 2.97 -2.01
C LEU A 372 -16.83 3.34 -0.59
N PHE A 373 -17.11 4.62 -0.36
CA PHE A 373 -17.53 5.11 0.95
C PHE A 373 -18.83 4.48 1.42
N GLU A 374 -19.86 4.45 0.57
CA GLU A 374 -21.13 3.79 0.88
C GLU A 374 -20.93 2.30 1.20
N SER A 375 -19.96 1.65 0.58
CA SER A 375 -19.62 0.25 0.88
C SER A 375 -18.95 0.09 2.23
N ILE A 376 -18.05 1.00 2.59
CA ILE A 376 -17.38 1.00 3.90
C ILE A 376 -18.38 1.36 5.01
N GLU A 377 -19.25 2.36 4.80
CA GLU A 377 -20.28 2.74 5.77
C GLU A 377 -21.23 1.58 6.06
N ARG A 378 -21.61 0.76 5.07
CA ARG A 378 -22.37 -0.47 5.30
C ARG A 378 -21.62 -1.46 6.19
N GLU A 379 -20.33 -1.62 6.01
CA GLU A 379 -19.49 -2.46 6.89
C GLU A 379 -19.38 -1.87 8.30
N GLN A 380 -19.24 -0.54 8.44
CA GLN A 380 -19.24 0.13 9.74
C GLN A 380 -20.60 -0.05 10.45
N ALA A 381 -21.70 0.10 9.72
CA ALA A 381 -23.03 -0.14 10.27
C ALA A 381 -23.22 -1.59 10.75
N ASN A 382 -22.74 -2.58 9.98
CA ASN A 382 -22.78 -3.99 10.35
C ASN A 382 -21.96 -4.28 11.63
N ARG A 383 -20.87 -3.54 11.83
CA ARG A 383 -20.04 -3.64 13.06
C ARG A 383 -20.56 -2.78 14.21
N GLY A 384 -21.51 -1.87 13.96
CA GLY A 384 -22.00 -0.91 14.96
C GLY A 384 -21.02 0.22 15.27
N THR A 385 -20.17 0.60 14.30
CA THR A 385 -19.13 1.64 14.46
C THR A 385 -19.37 2.89 13.60
N LEU A 386 -20.49 2.93 12.83
CA LEU A 386 -20.91 4.08 12.00
C LEU A 386 -21.53 5.20 12.84
#